data_f699b86c2081d19e90506084043d33a4
#
_entry.id   f699b86c2081d19e90506084043d33a4
#
_cell.length_a   1.000
_cell.length_b   1.000
_cell.length_c   1.000
_cell.angle_alpha   90.00
_cell.angle_beta   90.00
_cell.angle_gamma   90.00
#
_symmetry.space_group_name_H-M   'P 1'
#
loop_
_entity.id
_entity.type
_entity.pdbx_description
1 polymer ?
#
loop_
_entity_poly.entity_id
_entity_poly.type
_entity_poly.pdbx_seq_one_letter_code
_entity_poly.pdbx_strand_id
1 'polypeptide(L)'
;MTTPSFTTLAVHQDGAVAHIQLNRPDKSNALNAAMWQEIRAAFEWVDQSPTVRVALLSGAGKNFCAGIDLAMLAGVQQQTAHPDGARSREKLRRLILDLQDCLSSLERCSKPVI
;
A
#
# COMPACT_ATOMS: atom_id res chain seq x y z
N MET A 1 -12.71 -7.25 -15.23
CA MET A 1 -11.34 -6.75 -15.01
C MET A 1 -10.46 -7.91 -14.57
N THR A 2 -9.26 -7.95 -15.10
CA THR A 2 -8.28 -8.97 -14.73
C THR A 2 -7.73 -8.69 -13.34
N THR A 3 -7.52 -9.74 -12.54
CA THR A 3 -6.86 -9.62 -11.25
C THR A 3 -5.44 -9.08 -11.44
N PRO A 4 -5.06 -7.99 -10.76
CA PRO A 4 -3.73 -7.43 -10.91
C PRO A 4 -2.65 -8.34 -10.29
N SER A 5 -1.43 -8.22 -10.80
CA SER A 5 -0.27 -8.93 -10.29
C SER A 5 0.73 -7.92 -9.72
N PHE A 6 1.22 -8.19 -8.51
CA PHE A 6 2.13 -7.30 -7.78
C PHE A 6 3.37 -8.05 -7.31
N THR A 7 4.39 -7.30 -6.88
CA THR A 7 5.63 -7.88 -6.36
C THR A 7 5.60 -8.06 -4.85
N THR A 8 4.89 -7.20 -4.10
CA THR A 8 4.85 -7.23 -2.63
C THR A 8 3.50 -7.63 -2.07
N LEU A 9 2.48 -7.73 -2.92
CA LEU A 9 1.15 -8.20 -2.54
C LEU A 9 0.82 -9.47 -3.31
N ALA A 10 0.10 -10.38 -2.67
CA ALA A 10 -0.54 -11.49 -3.34
C ALA A 10 -2.04 -11.17 -3.42
N VAL A 11 -2.57 -11.09 -4.64
CA VAL A 11 -3.97 -10.75 -4.87
C VAL A 11 -4.66 -11.92 -5.56
N HIS A 12 -5.79 -12.33 -5.01
CA HIS A 12 -6.56 -13.46 -5.48
C HIS A 12 -8.05 -13.14 -5.37
N GLN A 13 -8.81 -13.47 -6.39
CA GLN A 13 -10.27 -13.31 -6.37
C GLN A 13 -10.93 -14.68 -6.34
N ASP A 14 -11.79 -14.88 -5.36
CA ASP A 14 -12.60 -16.07 -5.21
C ASP A 14 -14.07 -15.63 -5.23
N GLY A 15 -14.73 -15.81 -6.38
CA GLY A 15 -16.09 -15.30 -6.55
C GLY A 15 -16.15 -13.79 -6.35
N ALA A 16 -16.95 -13.37 -5.37
CA ALA A 16 -17.12 -11.94 -5.04
C ALA A 16 -16.13 -11.43 -4.00
N VAL A 17 -15.21 -12.28 -3.54
CA VAL A 17 -14.25 -11.93 -2.49
C VAL A 17 -12.87 -11.70 -3.11
N ALA A 18 -12.29 -10.53 -2.88
CA ALA A 18 -10.91 -10.24 -3.23
C ALA A 18 -10.03 -10.45 -1.99
N HIS A 19 -9.06 -11.34 -2.09
CA HIS A 19 -8.04 -11.56 -1.06
C HIS A 19 -6.82 -10.72 -1.41
N ILE A 20 -6.46 -9.79 -0.55
CA ILE A 20 -5.27 -8.96 -0.69
C ILE A 20 -4.37 -9.28 0.48
N GLN A 21 -3.23 -9.89 0.20
CA GLN A 21 -2.30 -10.34 1.24
C GLN A 21 -1.00 -9.56 1.14
N LEU A 22 -0.58 -8.95 2.24
CA LEU A 22 0.76 -8.37 2.36
C LEU A 22 1.75 -9.53 2.33
N ASN A 23 2.69 -9.52 1.39
CA ASN A 23 3.52 -10.68 1.09
C ASN A 23 5.03 -10.35 1.12
N ARG A 24 5.49 -9.82 2.24
CA ARG A 24 6.89 -9.69 2.60
C ARG A 24 7.13 -10.33 3.98
N PRO A 25 6.84 -11.63 4.15
CA PRO A 25 6.87 -12.26 5.48
C PRO A 25 8.26 -12.28 6.10
N ASP A 26 9.32 -12.31 5.30
CA ASP A 26 10.72 -12.23 5.75
C ASP A 26 11.07 -10.86 6.36
N LYS A 27 10.27 -9.84 6.09
CA LYS A 27 10.40 -8.49 6.65
C LYS A 27 9.22 -8.13 7.55
N SER A 28 8.49 -9.11 8.06
CA SER A 28 7.28 -8.90 8.87
C SER A 28 6.27 -7.98 8.18
N ASN A 29 6.21 -8.03 6.87
CA ASN A 29 5.35 -7.21 6.01
C ASN A 29 5.55 -5.70 6.22
N ALA A 30 6.79 -5.29 6.50
CA ALA A 30 7.14 -3.86 6.51
C ALA A 30 6.88 -3.25 5.14
N LEU A 31 6.34 -2.03 5.14
CA LEU A 31 5.89 -1.33 3.94
C LEU A 31 7.06 -0.61 3.28
N ASN A 32 7.59 -1.20 2.20
CA ASN A 32 8.57 -0.52 1.35
C ASN A 32 7.86 0.34 0.30
N ALA A 33 8.61 1.10 -0.49
CA ALA A 33 8.04 2.02 -1.47
C ALA A 33 7.09 1.33 -2.45
N ALA A 34 7.45 0.15 -2.94
CA ALA A 34 6.60 -0.62 -3.85
C ALA A 34 5.28 -1.02 -3.17
N MET A 35 5.34 -1.49 -1.92
CA MET A 35 4.15 -1.96 -1.21
C MET A 35 3.14 -0.83 -0.96
N TRP A 36 3.61 0.37 -0.60
CA TRP A 36 2.73 1.53 -0.46
C TRP A 36 1.92 1.77 -1.73
N GLN A 37 2.58 1.81 -2.88
CA GLN A 37 1.93 2.08 -4.16
C GLN A 37 1.04 0.91 -4.59
N GLU A 38 1.47 -0.31 -4.34
CA GLU A 38 0.69 -1.50 -4.70
C GLU A 38 -0.59 -1.62 -3.87
N ILE A 39 -0.56 -1.22 -2.58
CA ILE A 39 -1.76 -1.17 -1.76
C ILE A 39 -2.80 -0.24 -2.40
N ARG A 40 -2.40 0.97 -2.78
CA ARG A 40 -3.31 1.90 -3.44
C ARG A 40 -3.88 1.32 -4.74
N ALA A 41 -3.03 0.76 -5.57
CA ALA A 41 -3.45 0.16 -6.84
C ALA A 41 -4.40 -1.02 -6.62
N ALA A 42 -4.14 -1.84 -5.62
CA ALA A 42 -4.99 -2.99 -5.30
C ALA A 42 -6.40 -2.56 -4.85
N PHE A 43 -6.48 -1.56 -3.97
CA PHE A 43 -7.79 -1.09 -3.49
C PHE A 43 -8.53 -0.24 -4.50
N GLU A 44 -7.84 0.45 -5.40
CA GLU A 44 -8.48 1.08 -6.57
C GLU A 44 -9.07 0.01 -7.50
N TRP A 45 -8.38 -1.10 -7.70
CA TRP A 45 -8.91 -2.22 -8.47
C TRP A 45 -10.17 -2.80 -7.80
N VAL A 46 -10.14 -3.01 -6.49
CA VAL A 46 -11.32 -3.48 -5.74
C VAL A 46 -12.48 -2.52 -5.91
N ASP A 47 -12.21 -1.22 -5.73
CA ASP A 47 -13.22 -0.17 -5.82
C ASP A 47 -13.93 -0.17 -7.18
N GLN A 48 -13.18 -0.34 -8.25
CA GLN A 48 -13.68 -0.26 -9.62
C GLN A 48 -14.21 -1.60 -10.16
N SER A 49 -13.93 -2.70 -9.49
CA SER A 49 -14.31 -4.02 -9.99
C SER A 49 -15.83 -4.21 -9.98
N PRO A 50 -16.43 -4.65 -11.09
CA PRO A 50 -17.87 -4.94 -11.13
C PRO A 50 -18.23 -6.26 -10.47
N THR A 51 -17.26 -7.11 -10.15
CA THR A 51 -17.52 -8.46 -9.63
C THR A 51 -17.10 -8.65 -8.19
N VAL A 52 -16.17 -7.83 -7.66
CA VAL A 52 -15.77 -7.87 -6.25
C VAL A 52 -16.80 -7.15 -5.40
N ARG A 53 -17.20 -7.78 -4.30
CA ARG A 53 -18.16 -7.21 -3.34
C ARG A 53 -17.58 -6.96 -1.96
N VAL A 54 -16.47 -7.62 -1.63
CA VAL A 54 -15.76 -7.46 -0.36
C VAL A 54 -14.28 -7.76 -0.56
N ALA A 55 -13.42 -7.05 0.16
CA ALA A 55 -11.99 -7.32 0.19
C ALA A 55 -11.57 -7.82 1.57
N LEU A 56 -10.74 -8.85 1.59
CA LEU A 56 -10.09 -9.35 2.81
C LEU A 56 -8.61 -8.98 2.74
N LEU A 57 -8.15 -8.21 3.71
CA LEU A 57 -6.76 -7.83 3.83
C LEU A 57 -6.09 -8.68 4.90
N SER A 58 -5.00 -9.33 4.55
CA SER A 58 -4.25 -10.19 5.48
C SER A 58 -2.75 -10.00 5.32
N GLY A 59 -1.99 -10.58 6.23
CA GLY A 59 -0.52 -10.58 6.14
C GLY A 59 0.01 -12.00 6.11
N ALA A 60 0.92 -12.27 5.20
CA ALA A 60 1.62 -13.56 5.15
C ALA A 60 2.57 -13.70 6.33
N GLY A 61 2.75 -14.93 6.82
CA GLY A 61 3.66 -15.23 7.93
C GLY A 61 3.08 -14.93 9.29
N LYS A 62 3.95 -14.61 10.25
CA LYS A 62 3.58 -14.47 11.65
C LYS A 62 2.92 -13.13 11.98
N ASN A 63 3.29 -12.07 11.26
CA ASN A 63 2.88 -10.71 11.59
C ASN A 63 2.05 -10.13 10.46
N PHE A 64 1.06 -9.32 10.82
CA PHE A 64 0.26 -8.63 9.82
C PHE A 64 1.10 -7.58 9.08
N CYS A 65 1.65 -6.60 9.83
CA CYS A 65 2.42 -5.51 9.25
C CYS A 65 3.27 -4.85 10.34
N ALA A 66 4.56 -4.70 10.08
CA ALA A 66 5.48 -4.08 11.03
C ALA A 66 5.53 -2.55 10.92
N GLY A 67 4.83 -1.97 9.95
CA GLY A 67 4.86 -0.54 9.69
C GLY A 67 5.79 -0.17 8.56
N ILE A 68 6.31 1.06 8.55
CA ILE A 68 7.19 1.50 7.46
C ILE A 68 8.51 0.72 7.45
N ASP A 69 8.97 0.34 6.27
CA ASP A 69 10.27 -0.29 6.08
C ASP A 69 11.39 0.65 6.53
N LEU A 70 12.31 0.16 7.38
CA LEU A 70 13.35 1.00 7.96
C LEU A 70 14.33 1.53 6.93
N ALA A 71 14.65 0.75 5.89
CA ALA A 71 15.53 1.20 4.82
C ALA A 71 14.86 2.33 4.02
N MET A 72 13.55 2.22 3.80
CA MET A 72 12.77 3.28 3.16
C MET A 72 12.78 4.55 4.02
N LEU A 73 12.54 4.41 5.32
CA LEU A 73 12.54 5.55 6.25
C LEU A 73 13.89 6.25 6.26
N ALA A 74 14.99 5.49 6.28
CA ALA A 74 16.34 6.05 6.26
C ALA A 74 16.61 6.85 4.97
N GLY A 75 15.96 6.50 3.85
CA GLY A 75 16.12 7.18 2.57
C GLY A 75 15.28 8.44 2.42
N VAL A 76 14.33 8.70 3.31
CA VAL A 76 13.40 9.84 3.17
C VAL A 76 14.13 11.17 3.14
N GLN A 77 15.14 11.37 3.98
CA GLN A 77 15.89 12.62 4.06
C GLN A 77 16.61 12.92 2.73
N GLN A 78 17.23 11.92 2.11
CA GLN A 78 17.89 12.09 0.82
C GLN A 78 16.89 12.34 -0.30
N GLN A 79 15.76 11.63 -0.28
CA GLN A 79 14.72 11.76 -1.29
C GLN A 79 14.09 13.14 -1.28
N THR A 80 13.99 13.77 -0.11
CA THR A 80 13.35 15.08 0.05
C THR A 80 14.35 16.23 0.15
N ALA A 81 15.65 15.96 0.13
CA ALA A 81 16.68 16.99 0.27
C ALA A 81 16.63 18.02 -0.86
N HIS A 82 16.86 19.27 -0.50
CA HIS A 82 16.96 20.39 -1.44
C HIS A 82 17.79 21.49 -0.77
N PRO A 83 18.62 22.26 -1.51
CA PRO A 83 19.39 23.37 -0.93
C PRO A 83 18.54 24.44 -0.25
N ASP A 84 17.34 24.71 -0.81
CA ASP A 84 16.35 25.57 -0.15
C ASP A 84 15.57 24.75 0.86
N GLY A 85 15.63 25.15 2.13
CA GLY A 85 14.95 24.45 3.22
C GLY A 85 13.43 24.44 3.07
N ALA A 86 12.83 25.51 2.53
CA ALA A 86 11.39 25.55 2.29
C ALA A 86 10.96 24.52 1.26
N ARG A 87 11.76 24.34 0.19
CA ARG A 87 11.48 23.32 -0.84
C ARG A 87 11.69 21.91 -0.32
N SER A 88 12.68 21.72 0.55
CA SER A 88 12.92 20.43 1.20
C SER A 88 11.70 20.02 2.04
N ARG A 89 11.18 20.95 2.85
CA ARG A 89 9.99 20.70 3.66
C ARG A 89 8.75 20.43 2.83
N GLU A 90 8.59 21.13 1.70
CA GLU A 90 7.47 20.89 0.79
C GLU A 90 7.56 19.51 0.11
N LYS A 91 8.76 19.07 -0.27
CA LYS A 91 8.95 17.71 -0.78
C LYS A 91 8.56 16.67 0.24
N LEU A 92 8.98 16.87 1.50
CA LEU A 92 8.62 15.96 2.59
C LEU A 92 7.11 15.94 2.82
N ARG A 93 6.47 17.11 2.82
CA ARG A 93 5.02 17.22 2.97
C ARG A 93 4.29 16.43 1.89
N ARG A 94 4.69 16.58 0.61
CA ARG A 94 4.07 15.87 -0.51
C ARG A 94 4.27 14.37 -0.41
N LEU A 95 5.45 13.93 0.02
CA LEU A 95 5.72 12.51 0.22
C LEU A 95 4.80 11.93 1.30
N ILE A 96 4.66 12.62 2.43
CA ILE A 96 3.79 12.17 3.52
C ILE A 96 2.34 12.10 3.06
N LEU A 97 1.86 13.12 2.34
CA LEU A 97 0.49 13.12 1.83
C LEU A 97 0.25 11.97 0.85
N ASP A 98 1.22 11.65 0.00
CA ASP A 98 1.11 10.53 -0.92
C ASP A 98 1.06 9.19 -0.18
N LEU A 99 1.90 9.00 0.82
CA LEU A 99 1.88 7.79 1.64
C LEU A 99 0.56 7.64 2.41
N GLN A 100 0.07 8.74 2.99
CA GLN A 100 -1.24 8.73 3.65
C GLN A 100 -2.35 8.38 2.67
N ASP A 101 -2.29 8.88 1.44
CA ASP A 101 -3.28 8.56 0.41
C ASP A 101 -3.28 7.08 0.05
N CYS A 102 -2.12 6.43 0.04
CA CYS A 102 -2.04 5.00 -0.19
C CYS A 102 -2.87 4.22 0.82
N LEU A 103 -2.79 4.58 2.11
CA LEU A 103 -3.60 3.93 3.15
C LEU A 103 -5.06 4.37 3.12
N SER A 104 -5.33 5.62 2.80
CA SER A 104 -6.69 6.15 2.69
C SER A 104 -7.46 5.51 1.55
N SER A 105 -6.79 4.85 0.61
CA SER A 105 -7.45 4.12 -0.47
C SER A 105 -8.36 3.00 0.06
N LEU A 106 -8.05 2.43 1.22
CA LEU A 106 -8.91 1.44 1.88
C LEU A 106 -10.21 2.07 2.34
N GLU A 107 -10.12 3.26 2.95
CA GLU A 107 -11.29 4.00 3.44
C GLU A 107 -12.16 4.48 2.29
N ARG A 108 -11.55 4.95 1.19
CA ARG A 108 -12.29 5.42 0.01
C ARG A 108 -12.94 4.29 -0.79
N CYS A 109 -12.51 3.06 -0.58
CA CYS A 109 -13.04 1.91 -1.32
C CYS A 109 -14.56 1.78 -1.07
N SER A 110 -15.32 1.62 -2.14
CA SER A 110 -16.78 1.51 -2.07
C SER A 110 -17.26 0.16 -1.57
N LYS A 111 -16.37 -0.82 -1.46
CA LYS A 111 -16.69 -2.14 -0.93
C LYS A 111 -16.15 -2.27 0.50
N PRO A 112 -16.80 -3.08 1.36
CA PRO A 112 -16.27 -3.37 2.68
C PRO A 112 -14.88 -3.99 2.61
N VAL A 113 -14.01 -3.58 3.52
CA VAL A 113 -12.66 -4.14 3.69
C VAL A 113 -12.54 -4.71 5.09
N ILE A 114 -12.19 -5.97 5.17
CA ILE A 114 -12.04 -6.68 6.43
C ILE A 114 -10.60 -7.09 6.63
#